data_5296ed4ee8efbcec227e6c9e3f8b95c7
#
_entry.id   5296ed4ee8efbcec227e6c9e3f8b95c7
#
_cell.length_a   1.000
_cell.length_b   1.000
_cell.length_c   1.000
_cell.angle_alpha   90.00
_cell.angle_beta   90.00
_cell.angle_gamma   90.00
#
_symmetry.space_group_name_H-M   'P 1'
#
loop_
_entity.id
_entity.type
_entity.pdbx_description
1 polymer ?
#
loop_
_entity_poly.entity_id
_entity_poly.type
_entity_poly.pdbx_seq_one_letter_code
_entity_poly.pdbx_strand_id
1 'polypeptide(L)'
;MGPERIREINSLRILHWLIDGSETTATEIAEHCDLSRTSVNAALANLRELGWITTLNAVTGTAGGRPARRYRFRSEGAVVLGADIGVHHVEVLLADLAGTALAQRSQAVDPDLDPPSRLAVLDRLIAEALSQAQLKAEDVHALTAAVSGVVDDSGRTPFETPLPQWHEVDLVARLRASFTCPVRISNSCKLALLEETRHGEAVGFTDVVHILADQRISAAIMSRGAVIEGSGGAAGEIGGLKILRWERAIRDLTAHPDLP
;
A
#
# COMPACT_ATOMS: atom_id res chain seq x y z
N MET A 1 12.62 1.24 -29.51
CA MET A 1 12.08 1.96 -28.33
C MET A 1 12.34 3.45 -28.53
N GLY A 2 11.31 4.30 -28.52
CA GLY A 2 11.46 5.74 -28.79
C GLY A 2 12.12 6.48 -27.62
N PRO A 3 12.72 7.68 -27.88
CA PRO A 3 13.43 8.46 -26.86
C PRO A 3 12.57 8.82 -25.64
N GLU A 4 11.28 9.01 -25.85
CA GLU A 4 10.31 9.36 -24.81
C GLU A 4 10.12 8.21 -23.80
N ARG A 5 9.98 6.98 -24.29
CA ARG A 5 9.86 5.78 -23.46
C ARG A 5 11.14 5.47 -22.66
N ILE A 6 12.30 5.78 -23.26
CA ILE A 6 13.59 5.66 -22.53
C ILE A 6 13.65 6.66 -21.37
N ARG A 7 13.18 7.90 -21.60
CA ARG A 7 13.12 8.94 -20.56
C ARG A 7 12.21 8.53 -19.43
N GLU A 8 11.06 7.98 -19.75
CA GLU A 8 10.07 7.49 -18.76
C GLU A 8 10.66 6.37 -17.89
N ILE A 9 11.30 5.35 -18.51
CA ILE A 9 11.97 4.27 -17.80
C ILE A 9 13.07 4.80 -16.88
N ASN A 10 13.89 5.74 -17.36
CA ASN A 10 14.94 6.34 -16.56
C ASN A 10 14.37 7.17 -15.40
N SER A 11 13.26 7.89 -15.62
CA SER A 11 12.57 8.64 -14.57
C SER A 11 12.05 7.69 -13.48
N LEU A 12 11.45 6.56 -13.84
CA LEU A 12 10.99 5.55 -12.89
C LEU A 12 12.13 4.93 -12.09
N ARG A 13 13.26 4.59 -12.73
CA ARG A 13 14.46 4.07 -12.02
C ARG A 13 14.98 5.07 -10.99
N ILE A 14 15.08 6.32 -11.37
CA ILE A 14 15.55 7.40 -10.48
C ILE A 14 14.55 7.62 -9.35
N LEU A 15 13.25 7.62 -9.65
CA LEU A 15 12.20 7.81 -8.66
C LEU A 15 12.21 6.69 -7.62
N HIS A 16 12.30 5.42 -8.05
CA HIS A 16 12.42 4.27 -7.15
C HIS A 16 13.57 4.41 -6.17
N TRP A 17 14.73 4.83 -6.64
CA TRP A 17 15.89 5.03 -5.77
C TRP A 17 15.71 6.22 -4.82
N LEU A 18 15.04 7.30 -5.27
CA LEU A 18 14.79 8.49 -4.45
C LEU A 18 13.72 8.26 -3.35
N ILE A 19 12.79 7.34 -3.56
CA ILE A 19 11.75 7.00 -2.57
C ILE A 19 12.40 6.39 -1.30
N ASP A 20 13.39 5.50 -1.50
CA ASP A 20 14.07 4.79 -0.40
C ASP A 20 15.27 5.58 0.14
N GLY A 21 15.59 6.73 -0.46
CA GLY A 21 16.83 7.46 -0.22
C GLY A 21 16.64 8.84 0.38
N SER A 22 17.74 9.31 0.96
CA SER A 22 17.91 10.69 1.42
C SER A 22 18.18 11.63 0.24
N GLU A 23 18.42 12.89 0.55
CA GLU A 23 18.84 13.92 -0.40
C GLU A 23 20.08 13.51 -1.18
N THR A 24 20.05 13.62 -2.50
CA THR A 24 21.10 13.15 -3.39
C THR A 24 21.43 14.16 -4.51
N THR A 25 22.60 14.02 -5.10
CA THR A 25 23.04 14.83 -6.24
C THR A 25 22.84 14.11 -7.57
N ALA A 26 22.83 14.86 -8.68
CA ALA A 26 22.76 14.26 -10.02
C ALA A 26 23.97 13.33 -10.34
N THR A 27 25.10 13.49 -9.66
CA THR A 27 26.28 12.64 -9.82
C THR A 27 26.06 11.29 -9.14
N GLU A 28 25.62 11.29 -7.89
CA GLU A 28 25.28 10.07 -7.14
C GLU A 28 24.17 9.26 -7.83
N ILE A 29 23.15 9.95 -8.38
CA ILE A 29 22.09 9.31 -9.20
C ILE A 29 22.70 8.65 -10.45
N ALA A 30 23.60 9.34 -11.16
CA ALA A 30 24.23 8.81 -12.37
C ALA A 30 25.02 7.53 -12.09
N GLU A 31 25.77 7.51 -11.00
CA GLU A 31 26.57 6.37 -10.55
C GLU A 31 25.66 5.21 -10.11
N HIS A 32 24.66 5.47 -9.27
CA HIS A 32 23.77 4.42 -8.75
C HIS A 32 22.90 3.80 -9.85
N CYS A 33 22.34 4.62 -10.73
CA CYS A 33 21.45 4.16 -11.80
C CYS A 33 22.20 3.72 -13.07
N ASP A 34 23.52 3.80 -13.12
CA ASP A 34 24.32 3.54 -14.33
C ASP A 34 23.77 4.30 -15.56
N LEU A 35 23.60 5.62 -15.39
CA LEU A 35 23.05 6.50 -16.42
C LEU A 35 24.03 7.63 -16.76
N SER A 36 24.02 8.08 -18.03
CA SER A 36 24.74 9.29 -18.40
C SER A 36 24.18 10.52 -17.68
N ARG A 37 25.02 11.52 -17.38
CA ARG A 37 24.59 12.80 -16.80
C ARG A 37 23.48 13.49 -17.61
N THR A 38 23.53 13.36 -18.93
CA THR A 38 22.50 13.92 -19.82
C THR A 38 21.15 13.24 -19.57
N SER A 39 21.14 11.90 -19.47
CA SER A 39 19.93 11.12 -19.18
C SER A 39 19.36 11.44 -17.79
N VAL A 40 20.23 11.55 -16.78
CA VAL A 40 19.84 11.93 -15.42
C VAL A 40 19.22 13.33 -15.40
N ASN A 41 19.85 14.32 -16.01
CA ASN A 41 19.34 15.68 -16.02
C ASN A 41 17.99 15.78 -16.73
N ALA A 42 17.80 15.04 -17.83
CA ALA A 42 16.52 14.99 -18.54
C ALA A 42 15.40 14.34 -17.69
N ALA A 43 15.72 13.24 -16.98
CA ALA A 43 14.79 12.57 -16.08
C ALA A 43 14.44 13.43 -14.86
N LEU A 44 15.43 14.08 -14.23
CA LEU A 44 15.21 15.00 -13.11
C LEU A 44 14.37 16.23 -13.51
N ALA A 45 14.57 16.76 -14.72
CA ALA A 45 13.72 17.83 -15.22
C ALA A 45 12.26 17.39 -15.35
N ASN A 46 12.03 16.21 -15.91
CA ASN A 46 10.71 15.60 -16.05
C ASN A 46 10.05 15.33 -14.68
N LEU A 47 10.77 14.69 -13.76
CA LEU A 47 10.26 14.40 -12.41
C LEU A 47 9.91 15.67 -11.62
N ARG A 48 10.69 16.73 -11.79
CA ARG A 48 10.40 18.03 -11.17
C ARG A 48 9.18 18.70 -11.79
N GLU A 49 9.02 18.65 -13.11
CA GLU A 49 7.85 19.17 -13.83
C GLU A 49 6.57 18.45 -13.39
N LEU A 50 6.66 17.13 -13.20
CA LEU A 50 5.57 16.29 -12.66
C LEU A 50 5.36 16.47 -11.15
N GLY A 51 6.21 17.22 -10.45
CA GLY A 51 6.07 17.48 -9.02
C GLY A 51 6.52 16.36 -8.08
N TRP A 52 7.17 15.30 -8.60
CA TRP A 52 7.61 14.15 -7.80
C TRP A 52 8.90 14.38 -7.01
N ILE A 53 9.68 15.39 -7.38
CA ILE A 53 10.91 15.75 -6.68
C ILE A 53 11.00 17.25 -6.43
N THR A 54 11.72 17.60 -5.38
CA THR A 54 12.11 18.99 -5.09
C THR A 54 13.61 19.17 -5.20
N THR A 55 14.03 20.39 -5.53
CA THR A 55 15.45 20.78 -5.54
C THR A 55 15.73 21.54 -4.25
N LEU A 56 16.72 21.08 -3.52
CA LEU A 56 17.19 21.72 -2.30
C LEU A 56 18.34 22.69 -2.61
N ASN A 57 18.37 23.79 -1.89
CA ASN A 57 19.49 24.73 -1.99
C ASN A 57 20.78 24.05 -1.53
N ALA A 58 21.82 24.21 -2.30
CA ALA A 58 23.11 23.66 -1.95
C ALA A 58 23.62 24.27 -0.64
N VAL A 59 23.95 23.41 0.31
CA VAL A 59 24.72 23.82 1.50
C VAL A 59 26.13 24.17 1.01
N THR A 60 26.58 25.40 1.29
CA THR A 60 27.94 25.84 0.99
C THR A 60 28.93 25.00 1.79
N GLY A 61 29.53 24.01 1.12
CA GLY A 61 30.65 23.25 1.69
C GLY A 61 31.93 24.07 1.66
N THR A 62 32.82 23.84 2.61
CA THR A 62 34.10 24.53 2.84
C THR A 62 35.18 24.25 1.77
N ALA A 63 34.89 23.42 0.74
CA ALA A 63 35.80 23.14 -0.36
C ALA A 63 35.33 23.89 -1.62
N GLY A 64 36.11 24.82 -2.10
CA GLY A 64 35.82 25.77 -3.17
C GLY A 64 35.39 25.15 -4.49
N GLY A 65 34.09 25.04 -4.71
CA GLY A 65 33.42 24.64 -5.94
C GLY A 65 32.00 25.14 -5.93
N ARG A 66 31.34 25.26 -7.11
CA ARG A 66 29.90 25.60 -7.17
C ARG A 66 29.12 24.49 -6.46
N PRO A 67 28.34 24.81 -5.41
CA PRO A 67 27.60 23.82 -4.65
C PRO A 67 26.71 22.98 -5.56
N ALA A 68 26.77 21.64 -5.42
CA ALA A 68 25.95 20.72 -6.20
C ALA A 68 24.49 20.83 -5.75
N ARG A 69 23.57 20.88 -6.70
CA ARG A 69 22.13 20.81 -6.41
C ARG A 69 21.80 19.44 -5.86
N ARG A 70 21.02 19.39 -4.77
CA ARG A 70 20.47 18.16 -4.22
C ARG A 70 19.00 18.01 -4.60
N TYR A 71 18.57 16.79 -4.74
CA TYR A 71 17.22 16.41 -5.09
C TYR A 71 16.67 15.49 -4.01
N ARG A 72 15.40 15.66 -3.69
CA ARG A 72 14.67 14.84 -2.73
C ARG A 72 13.34 14.41 -3.35
N PHE A 73 12.91 13.19 -3.06
CA PHE A 73 11.54 12.77 -3.34
C PHE A 73 10.57 13.65 -2.55
N ARG A 74 9.46 13.99 -3.18
CA ARG A 74 8.43 14.82 -2.60
C ARG A 74 7.25 13.94 -2.20
N SER A 75 7.35 13.31 -1.03
CA SER A 75 6.31 12.40 -0.51
C SER A 75 4.96 13.10 -0.33
N GLU A 76 5.00 14.37 0.06
CA GLU A 76 3.84 15.25 0.20
C GLU A 76 3.16 15.62 -1.13
N GLY A 77 3.71 15.19 -2.25
CA GLY A 77 3.20 15.46 -3.60
C GLY A 77 1.93 14.70 -3.98
N ALA A 78 1.59 13.65 -3.23
CA ALA A 78 0.37 12.88 -3.46
C ALA A 78 -0.17 12.31 -2.14
N VAL A 79 -1.47 12.09 -2.11
CA VAL A 79 -2.18 11.50 -0.99
C VAL A 79 -2.75 10.15 -1.41
N VAL A 80 -2.63 9.17 -0.55
CA VAL A 80 -3.20 7.83 -0.74
C VAL A 80 -4.21 7.54 0.37
N LEU A 81 -5.23 6.75 0.04
CA LEU A 81 -6.22 6.28 0.98
C LEU A 81 -6.13 4.77 1.12
N GLY A 82 -5.91 4.30 2.35
CA GLY A 82 -6.06 2.93 2.76
C GLY A 82 -7.38 2.74 3.51
N ALA A 83 -8.11 1.67 3.23
CA ALA A 83 -9.27 1.26 4.01
C ALA A 83 -9.12 -0.20 4.42
N ASP A 84 -9.39 -0.54 5.67
CA ASP A 84 -9.49 -1.92 6.12
C ASP A 84 -10.93 -2.22 6.55
N ILE A 85 -11.53 -3.20 5.90
CA ILE A 85 -12.89 -3.64 6.15
C ILE A 85 -12.82 -5.00 6.82
N GLY A 86 -12.56 -4.96 8.11
CA GLY A 86 -12.43 -6.12 8.97
C GLY A 86 -13.77 -6.65 9.48
N VAL A 87 -13.73 -7.80 10.17
CA VAL A 87 -14.91 -8.42 10.80
C VAL A 87 -15.40 -7.57 11.99
N HIS A 88 -14.47 -7.09 12.81
CA HIS A 88 -14.74 -6.38 14.05
C HIS A 88 -14.49 -4.87 13.97
N HIS A 89 -13.97 -4.36 12.88
CA HIS A 89 -13.66 -2.95 12.70
C HIS A 89 -13.74 -2.53 11.22
N VAL A 90 -13.90 -1.24 11.02
CA VAL A 90 -13.61 -0.57 9.76
C VAL A 90 -12.64 0.55 10.06
N GLU A 91 -11.57 0.64 9.29
CA GLU A 91 -10.53 1.64 9.46
C GLU A 91 -10.22 2.34 8.14
N VAL A 92 -9.88 3.62 8.22
CA VAL A 92 -9.49 4.45 7.09
C VAL A 92 -8.25 5.25 7.47
N LEU A 93 -7.25 5.24 6.60
CA LEU A 93 -6.01 5.98 6.73
C LEU A 93 -5.79 6.83 5.47
N LEU A 94 -5.60 8.12 5.64
CA LEU A 94 -5.02 9.00 4.63
C LEU A 94 -3.55 9.22 4.96
N ALA A 95 -2.68 9.00 3.99
CA ALA A 95 -1.24 9.17 4.16
C ALA A 95 -0.60 9.85 2.95
N ASP A 96 0.58 10.42 3.14
CA ASP A 96 1.45 10.80 2.05
C ASP A 96 2.19 9.58 1.47
N LEU A 97 3.02 9.78 0.44
CA LEU A 97 3.76 8.68 -0.20
C LEU A 97 4.95 8.15 0.63
N ALA A 98 5.28 8.78 1.75
CA ALA A 98 6.23 8.25 2.74
C ALA A 98 5.53 7.44 3.85
N GLY A 99 4.19 7.29 3.77
CA GLY A 99 3.41 6.63 4.81
C GLY A 99 3.10 7.51 6.02
N THR A 100 3.42 8.82 5.96
CA THR A 100 3.08 9.75 7.05
C THR A 100 1.57 9.93 7.11
N ALA A 101 0.96 9.53 8.24
CA ALA A 101 -0.47 9.65 8.44
C ALA A 101 -0.93 11.12 8.46
N LEU A 102 -1.86 11.47 7.58
CA LEU A 102 -2.52 12.79 7.53
C LEU A 102 -3.81 12.77 8.35
N ALA A 103 -4.55 11.66 8.29
CA ALA A 103 -5.74 11.41 9.09
C ALA A 103 -5.97 9.91 9.21
N GLN A 104 -6.44 9.47 10.38
CA GLN A 104 -6.83 8.08 10.64
C GLN A 104 -8.15 8.05 11.36
N ARG A 105 -9.05 7.16 10.97
CA ARG A 105 -10.35 6.91 11.58
C ARG A 105 -10.59 5.43 11.68
N SER A 106 -11.07 4.98 12.83
CA SER A 106 -11.43 3.60 13.06
C SER A 106 -12.70 3.50 13.86
N GLN A 107 -13.51 2.48 13.60
CA GLN A 107 -14.70 2.15 14.36
C GLN A 107 -14.82 0.64 14.53
N ALA A 108 -15.05 0.21 15.77
CA ALA A 108 -15.49 -1.15 16.05
C ALA A 108 -16.91 -1.38 15.50
N VAL A 109 -17.13 -2.53 14.89
CA VAL A 109 -18.41 -2.93 14.32
C VAL A 109 -18.79 -4.34 14.78
N ASP A 110 -20.10 -4.60 14.78
CA ASP A 110 -20.59 -5.95 15.03
C ASP A 110 -20.14 -6.91 13.92
N PRO A 111 -19.62 -8.11 14.24
CA PRO A 111 -19.27 -9.13 13.26
C PRO A 111 -20.41 -9.45 12.28
N ASP A 112 -21.65 -9.46 12.78
CA ASP A 112 -22.85 -9.79 12.00
C ASP A 112 -23.44 -8.58 11.26
N LEU A 113 -22.76 -7.41 11.29
CA LEU A 113 -23.22 -6.20 10.61
C LEU A 113 -23.37 -6.45 9.11
N ASP A 114 -24.55 -6.17 8.58
CA ASP A 114 -24.88 -6.33 7.16
C ASP A 114 -24.03 -5.42 6.24
N PRO A 115 -23.86 -5.78 4.95
CA PRO A 115 -23.03 -5.02 4.03
C PRO A 115 -23.45 -3.55 3.86
N PRO A 116 -24.73 -3.19 3.69
CA PRO A 116 -25.15 -1.79 3.58
C PRO A 116 -24.73 -0.94 4.79
N SER A 117 -24.92 -1.46 5.99
CA SER A 117 -24.57 -0.79 7.24
C SER A 117 -23.04 -0.67 7.39
N ARG A 118 -22.28 -1.71 7.06
CA ARG A 118 -20.80 -1.69 7.08
C ARG A 118 -20.23 -0.70 6.07
N LEU A 119 -20.81 -0.62 4.87
CA LEU A 119 -20.44 0.35 3.85
C LEU A 119 -20.79 1.79 4.27
N ALA A 120 -21.90 1.99 4.98
CA ALA A 120 -22.25 3.31 5.52
C ALA A 120 -21.23 3.78 6.59
N VAL A 121 -20.70 2.85 7.40
CA VAL A 121 -19.57 3.15 8.31
C VAL A 121 -18.32 3.55 7.52
N LEU A 122 -17.95 2.79 6.49
CA LEU A 122 -16.80 3.11 5.63
C LEU A 122 -16.93 4.51 5.02
N ASP A 123 -18.06 4.82 4.39
CA ASP A 123 -18.30 6.13 3.75
C ASP A 123 -18.17 7.29 4.74
N ARG A 124 -18.73 7.10 5.95
CA ARG A 124 -18.63 8.10 7.00
C ARG A 124 -17.18 8.30 7.46
N LEU A 125 -16.44 7.22 7.71
CA LEU A 125 -15.03 7.32 8.14
C LEU A 125 -14.16 7.96 7.07
N ILE A 126 -14.40 7.67 5.79
CA ILE A 126 -13.74 8.34 4.66
C ILE A 126 -14.03 9.86 4.69
N ALA A 127 -15.29 10.25 4.82
CA ALA A 127 -15.67 11.65 4.87
C ALA A 127 -15.05 12.40 6.08
N GLU A 128 -15.04 11.76 7.24
CA GLU A 128 -14.39 12.30 8.45
C GLU A 128 -12.87 12.44 8.29
N ALA A 129 -12.19 11.46 7.69
CA ALA A 129 -10.75 11.51 7.44
C ALA A 129 -10.39 12.62 6.43
N LEU A 130 -11.12 12.72 5.33
CA LEU A 130 -10.94 13.78 4.33
C LEU A 130 -11.16 15.17 4.96
N SER A 131 -12.23 15.33 5.75
CA SER A 131 -12.52 16.58 6.46
C SER A 131 -11.41 16.97 7.42
N GLN A 132 -10.89 16.02 8.21
CA GLN A 132 -9.78 16.28 9.14
C GLN A 132 -8.52 16.73 8.40
N ALA A 133 -8.20 16.10 7.29
CA ALA A 133 -7.03 16.45 6.47
C ALA A 133 -7.27 17.71 5.61
N GLN A 134 -8.47 18.28 5.62
CA GLN A 134 -8.87 19.39 4.74
C GLN A 134 -8.72 19.06 3.24
N LEU A 135 -8.98 17.80 2.88
CA LEU A 135 -8.89 17.26 1.53
C LEU A 135 -10.27 16.89 0.99
N LYS A 136 -10.34 16.75 -0.34
CA LYS A 136 -11.50 16.22 -1.06
C LYS A 136 -11.16 14.88 -1.68
N ALA A 137 -12.17 14.14 -2.17
CA ALA A 137 -11.97 12.87 -2.87
C ALA A 137 -11.09 13.02 -4.13
N GLU A 138 -11.15 14.17 -4.80
CA GLU A 138 -10.32 14.50 -5.98
C GLU A 138 -8.83 14.66 -5.67
N ASP A 139 -8.46 14.92 -4.41
CA ASP A 139 -7.07 15.05 -3.96
C ASP A 139 -6.41 13.70 -3.67
N VAL A 140 -7.19 12.61 -3.64
CA VAL A 140 -6.69 11.26 -3.43
C VAL A 140 -6.16 10.69 -4.74
N HIS A 141 -4.89 10.30 -4.77
CA HIS A 141 -4.19 9.83 -5.96
C HIS A 141 -4.26 8.31 -6.18
N ALA A 142 -4.46 7.56 -5.12
CA ALA A 142 -4.72 6.11 -5.19
C ALA A 142 -5.50 5.65 -3.95
N LEU A 143 -6.32 4.62 -4.11
CA LEU A 143 -7.09 4.00 -3.05
C LEU A 143 -6.90 2.50 -3.06
N THR A 144 -6.55 1.93 -1.89
CA THR A 144 -6.54 0.49 -1.68
C THR A 144 -7.45 0.13 -0.51
N ALA A 145 -8.36 -0.82 -0.71
CA ALA A 145 -9.15 -1.39 0.38
C ALA A 145 -8.75 -2.84 0.64
N ALA A 146 -8.52 -3.15 1.91
CA ALA A 146 -8.29 -4.48 2.44
C ALA A 146 -9.63 -5.13 2.80
N VAL A 147 -9.79 -6.40 2.45
CA VAL A 147 -10.91 -7.24 2.89
C VAL A 147 -10.41 -8.62 3.26
N SER A 148 -11.11 -9.29 4.17
CA SER A 148 -10.84 -10.69 4.50
C SER A 148 -11.42 -11.63 3.45
N GLY A 149 -10.66 -12.68 3.07
CA GLY A 149 -11.07 -13.70 2.10
C GLY A 149 -10.43 -13.55 0.73
N VAL A 150 -10.81 -14.43 -0.19
CA VAL A 150 -10.29 -14.45 -1.56
C VAL A 150 -10.75 -13.20 -2.31
N VAL A 151 -9.80 -12.50 -2.90
CA VAL A 151 -10.06 -11.36 -3.80
C VAL A 151 -9.51 -11.70 -5.18
N ASP A 152 -10.34 -11.68 -6.19
CA ASP A 152 -9.95 -11.95 -7.57
C ASP A 152 -9.33 -10.72 -8.27
N ASP A 153 -8.85 -10.91 -9.50
CA ASP A 153 -8.20 -9.85 -10.30
C ASP A 153 -9.14 -8.66 -10.60
N SER A 154 -10.46 -8.84 -10.49
CA SER A 154 -11.44 -7.77 -10.65
C SER A 154 -11.68 -6.98 -9.35
N GLY A 155 -11.13 -7.45 -8.23
CA GLY A 155 -11.35 -6.87 -6.89
C GLY A 155 -12.65 -7.33 -6.24
N ARG A 156 -13.25 -8.42 -6.72
CA ARG A 156 -14.43 -9.04 -6.12
C ARG A 156 -14.04 -10.17 -5.19
N THR A 157 -14.94 -10.46 -4.27
CA THR A 157 -14.84 -11.61 -3.35
C THR A 157 -15.81 -12.70 -3.79
N PRO A 158 -15.39 -13.61 -4.71
CA PRO A 158 -16.31 -14.55 -5.37
C PRO A 158 -16.81 -15.66 -4.46
N PHE A 159 -16.22 -15.80 -3.28
CA PHE A 159 -16.57 -16.84 -2.31
C PHE A 159 -17.11 -16.21 -1.02
N GLU A 160 -17.72 -17.07 -0.17
CA GLU A 160 -18.07 -16.63 1.18
C GLU A 160 -16.83 -16.18 1.94
N THR A 161 -16.97 -15.05 2.60
CA THR A 161 -15.95 -14.43 3.44
C THR A 161 -16.39 -14.44 4.90
N PRO A 162 -15.52 -14.10 5.84
CA PRO A 162 -15.92 -13.83 7.22
C PRO A 162 -16.94 -12.70 7.39
N LEU A 163 -17.04 -11.83 6.39
CA LEU A 163 -18.02 -10.73 6.37
C LEU A 163 -19.35 -11.26 5.83
N PRO A 164 -20.48 -11.11 6.56
CA PRO A 164 -21.78 -11.60 6.12
C PRO A 164 -22.14 -11.06 4.73
N GLN A 165 -22.57 -11.95 3.81
CA GLN A 165 -23.05 -11.60 2.46
C GLN A 165 -22.11 -10.71 1.63
N TRP A 166 -20.82 -10.66 1.96
CA TRP A 166 -19.87 -9.75 1.31
C TRP A 166 -19.61 -10.10 -0.16
N HIS A 167 -19.82 -11.36 -0.58
CA HIS A 167 -19.71 -11.81 -1.97
C HIS A 167 -20.69 -11.11 -2.92
N GLU A 168 -21.75 -10.48 -2.40
CA GLU A 168 -22.70 -9.69 -3.18
C GLU A 168 -22.24 -8.23 -3.38
N VAL A 169 -21.18 -7.79 -2.68
CA VAL A 169 -20.72 -6.40 -2.68
C VAL A 169 -19.78 -6.16 -3.87
N ASP A 170 -20.11 -5.18 -4.71
CA ASP A 170 -19.18 -4.61 -5.69
C ASP A 170 -18.48 -3.38 -5.09
N LEU A 171 -17.47 -3.64 -4.26
CA LEU A 171 -16.74 -2.57 -3.57
C LEU A 171 -15.96 -1.69 -4.54
N VAL A 172 -15.46 -2.25 -5.65
CA VAL A 172 -14.75 -1.49 -6.70
C VAL A 172 -15.67 -0.45 -7.32
N ALA A 173 -16.88 -0.88 -7.76
CA ALA A 173 -17.84 0.04 -8.36
C ALA A 173 -18.28 1.12 -7.38
N ARG A 174 -18.50 0.74 -6.10
CA ARG A 174 -18.87 1.71 -5.06
C ARG A 174 -17.81 2.78 -4.85
N LEU A 175 -16.56 2.40 -4.66
CA LEU A 175 -15.48 3.35 -4.42
C LEU A 175 -15.20 4.23 -5.65
N ARG A 176 -15.28 3.66 -6.85
CA ARG A 176 -15.14 4.42 -8.11
C ARG A 176 -16.27 5.41 -8.37
N ALA A 177 -17.40 5.27 -7.72
CA ALA A 177 -18.47 6.27 -7.80
C ALA A 177 -18.08 7.60 -7.10
N SER A 178 -17.19 7.53 -6.10
CA SER A 178 -16.75 8.71 -5.32
C SER A 178 -15.31 9.14 -5.62
N PHE A 179 -14.48 8.25 -6.16
CA PHE A 179 -13.06 8.49 -6.41
C PHE A 179 -12.72 8.29 -7.89
N THR A 180 -12.02 9.26 -8.47
CA THR A 180 -11.53 9.20 -9.86
C THR A 180 -10.15 8.56 -9.99
N CYS A 181 -9.46 8.36 -8.87
CA CYS A 181 -8.15 7.72 -8.81
C CYS A 181 -8.23 6.20 -9.04
N PRO A 182 -7.09 5.52 -9.30
CA PRO A 182 -7.02 4.07 -9.28
C PRO A 182 -7.52 3.48 -7.95
N VAL A 183 -8.43 2.52 -8.04
CA VAL A 183 -8.99 1.78 -6.89
C VAL A 183 -8.57 0.33 -6.99
N ARG A 184 -7.98 -0.21 -5.94
CA ARG A 184 -7.61 -1.62 -5.78
C ARG A 184 -8.27 -2.20 -4.53
N ILE A 185 -8.76 -3.43 -4.64
CA ILE A 185 -9.16 -4.25 -3.50
C ILE A 185 -8.17 -5.40 -3.38
N SER A 186 -7.79 -5.76 -2.17
CA SER A 186 -6.85 -6.85 -1.93
C SER A 186 -7.17 -7.58 -0.63
N ASN A 187 -6.67 -8.81 -0.53
CA ASN A 187 -6.76 -9.58 0.71
C ASN A 187 -5.91 -8.93 1.80
N SER A 188 -6.46 -8.79 3.02
CA SER A 188 -5.81 -8.14 4.15
C SER A 188 -4.48 -8.80 4.54
N CYS A 189 -4.39 -10.14 4.51
CA CYS A 189 -3.15 -10.85 4.83
C CYS A 189 -2.04 -10.60 3.79
N LYS A 190 -2.40 -10.44 2.50
CA LYS A 190 -1.43 -10.10 1.45
C LYS A 190 -0.91 -8.67 1.59
N LEU A 191 -1.76 -7.74 2.00
CA LEU A 191 -1.33 -6.36 2.29
C LEU A 191 -0.46 -6.30 3.55
N ALA A 192 -0.79 -7.08 4.59
CA ALA A 192 0.05 -7.19 5.77
C ALA A 192 1.44 -7.76 5.45
N LEU A 193 1.53 -8.78 4.57
CA LEU A 193 2.82 -9.27 4.06
C LEU A 193 3.63 -8.17 3.37
N LEU A 194 2.99 -7.33 2.55
CA LEU A 194 3.68 -6.22 1.88
C LEU A 194 4.21 -5.20 2.89
N GLU A 195 3.46 -4.91 3.95
CA GLU A 195 3.90 -4.03 5.03
C GLU A 195 5.11 -4.60 5.77
N GLU A 196 5.06 -5.88 6.14
CA GLU A 196 6.17 -6.58 6.80
C GLU A 196 7.45 -6.56 5.97
N THR A 197 7.34 -6.67 4.65
CA THR A 197 8.51 -6.63 3.76
C THR A 197 9.06 -5.23 3.52
N ARG A 198 8.30 -4.18 3.83
CA ARG A 198 8.73 -2.79 3.66
C ARG A 198 9.18 -2.13 4.96
N HIS A 199 8.48 -2.37 6.05
CA HIS A 199 8.70 -1.66 7.32
C HIS A 199 8.79 -2.59 8.53
N GLY A 200 8.48 -3.91 8.38
CA GLY A 200 8.47 -4.88 9.46
C GLY A 200 9.71 -5.78 9.50
N GLU A 201 9.53 -6.95 10.10
CA GLU A 201 10.61 -7.92 10.34
C GLU A 201 11.08 -8.64 9.06
N ALA A 202 10.31 -8.55 7.96
CA ALA A 202 10.65 -9.17 6.68
C ALA A 202 11.39 -8.24 5.71
N VAL A 203 11.86 -7.08 6.15
CA VAL A 203 12.66 -6.15 5.33
C VAL A 203 13.92 -6.83 4.82
N GLY A 204 14.14 -6.77 3.50
CA GLY A 204 15.30 -7.36 2.82
C GLY A 204 15.13 -8.83 2.40
N PHE A 205 14.04 -9.50 2.79
CA PHE A 205 13.72 -10.85 2.33
C PHE A 205 12.90 -10.79 1.03
N THR A 206 13.19 -11.71 0.11
CA THR A 206 12.49 -11.85 -1.17
C THR A 206 11.55 -13.05 -1.21
N ASP A 207 11.71 -13.96 -0.27
CA ASP A 207 10.91 -15.19 -0.13
C ASP A 207 10.42 -15.25 1.32
N VAL A 208 9.11 -15.05 1.51
CA VAL A 208 8.47 -14.88 2.82
C VAL A 208 7.14 -15.62 2.86
N VAL A 209 6.85 -16.27 3.97
CA VAL A 209 5.50 -16.73 4.32
C VAL A 209 5.05 -15.95 5.54
N HIS A 210 4.01 -15.15 5.37
CA HIS A 210 3.36 -14.41 6.44
C HIS A 210 2.11 -15.18 6.88
N ILE A 211 1.97 -15.42 8.17
CA ILE A 211 0.80 -16.10 8.76
C ILE A 211 0.12 -15.14 9.71
N LEU A 212 -1.11 -14.80 9.42
CA LEU A 212 -1.98 -14.06 10.31
C LEU A 212 -2.79 -15.08 11.14
N ALA A 213 -2.50 -15.13 12.43
CA ALA A 213 -3.17 -16.01 13.38
C ALA A 213 -3.91 -15.16 14.42
N ASP A 214 -5.22 -15.07 14.27
CA ASP A 214 -6.13 -14.42 15.20
C ASP A 214 -7.35 -15.35 15.38
N GLN A 215 -8.57 -14.87 15.41
CA GLN A 215 -9.77 -15.70 15.42
C GLN A 215 -9.88 -16.58 14.15
N ARG A 216 -9.15 -16.23 13.12
CA ARG A 216 -9.01 -16.99 11.86
C ARG A 216 -7.52 -17.04 11.48
N ILE A 217 -7.20 -18.04 10.66
CA ILE A 217 -5.84 -18.20 10.15
C ILE A 217 -5.86 -17.98 8.64
N SER A 218 -4.99 -17.13 8.18
CA SER A 218 -4.70 -16.91 6.78
C SER A 218 -3.19 -16.82 6.56
N ALA A 219 -2.76 -17.04 5.34
CA ALA A 219 -1.36 -16.87 4.97
C ALA A 219 -1.25 -16.04 3.70
N ALA A 220 -0.12 -15.38 3.55
CA ALA A 220 0.32 -14.77 2.31
C ALA A 220 1.73 -15.21 2.00
N ILE A 221 2.05 -15.35 0.73
CA ILE A 221 3.33 -15.89 0.26
C ILE A 221 3.95 -14.88 -0.68
N MET A 222 5.21 -14.56 -0.46
CA MET A 222 6.05 -13.81 -1.39
C MET A 222 7.14 -14.75 -1.91
N SER A 223 7.42 -14.71 -3.19
CA SER A 223 8.58 -15.35 -3.78
C SER A 223 9.24 -14.45 -4.80
N ARG A 224 10.58 -14.34 -4.72
CA ARG A 224 11.40 -13.45 -5.53
C ARG A 224 10.92 -11.99 -5.51
N GLY A 225 10.48 -11.53 -4.34
CA GLY A 225 9.98 -10.16 -4.14
C GLY A 225 8.57 -9.89 -4.69
N ALA A 226 7.85 -10.91 -5.17
CA ALA A 226 6.50 -10.78 -5.68
C ALA A 226 5.52 -11.60 -4.83
N VAL A 227 4.39 -11.00 -4.46
CA VAL A 227 3.29 -11.69 -3.77
C VAL A 227 2.68 -12.71 -4.73
N ILE A 228 2.50 -13.95 -4.26
CA ILE A 228 1.85 -15.03 -5.00
C ILE A 228 0.33 -14.85 -4.85
N GLU A 229 -0.32 -14.46 -5.93
CA GLU A 229 -1.79 -14.28 -5.94
C GLU A 229 -2.51 -15.61 -6.22
N GLY A 230 -1.93 -16.50 -7.05
CA GLY A 230 -2.63 -17.66 -7.60
C GLY A 230 -3.58 -17.28 -8.75
N SER A 231 -4.08 -18.25 -9.48
CA SER A 231 -4.92 -18.02 -10.66
C SER A 231 -6.33 -17.44 -10.38
N GLY A 232 -6.72 -17.34 -9.12
CA GLY A 232 -8.03 -16.80 -8.71
C GLY A 232 -7.93 -16.03 -7.39
N GLY A 233 -6.74 -15.51 -7.07
CA GLY A 233 -6.53 -14.76 -5.84
C GLY A 233 -6.42 -15.61 -4.57
N ALA A 234 -6.53 -16.94 -4.65
CA ALA A 234 -6.67 -17.83 -3.50
C ALA A 234 -5.35 -18.39 -2.93
N ALA A 235 -4.19 -17.99 -3.44
CA ALA A 235 -2.92 -18.43 -2.86
C ALA A 235 -2.82 -17.95 -1.40
N GLY A 236 -2.47 -18.88 -0.51
CA GLY A 236 -2.37 -18.62 0.93
C GLY A 236 -3.66 -18.85 1.74
N GLU A 237 -4.77 -19.21 1.11
CA GLU A 237 -6.03 -19.52 1.80
C GLU A 237 -5.97 -20.86 2.53
N ILE A 238 -5.21 -20.92 3.62
CA ILE A 238 -5.00 -22.12 4.44
C ILE A 238 -6.07 -22.30 5.52
N GLY A 239 -6.80 -21.24 5.88
CA GLY A 239 -7.79 -21.27 6.97
C GLY A 239 -8.94 -22.25 6.73
N GLY A 240 -9.31 -22.50 5.47
CA GLY A 240 -10.32 -23.49 5.08
C GLY A 240 -9.85 -24.94 5.09
N LEU A 241 -8.57 -25.22 5.30
CA LEU A 241 -8.01 -26.57 5.26
C LEU A 241 -8.31 -27.35 6.54
N LYS A 242 -9.45 -28.04 6.59
CA LYS A 242 -9.92 -28.82 7.76
C LYS A 242 -8.88 -29.82 8.28
N ILE A 243 -7.99 -30.34 7.42
CA ILE A 243 -6.95 -31.31 7.79
C ILE A 243 -5.94 -30.68 8.78
N LEU A 244 -5.75 -29.36 8.75
CA LEU A 244 -4.81 -28.66 9.62
C LEU A 244 -5.36 -28.38 11.04
N ARG A 245 -6.66 -28.67 11.26
CA ARG A 245 -7.35 -28.53 12.55
C ARG A 245 -7.11 -27.16 13.23
N TRP A 246 -7.13 -26.10 12.46
CA TRP A 246 -6.90 -24.72 12.93
C TRP A 246 -7.82 -24.32 14.09
N GLU A 247 -9.06 -24.83 14.14
CA GLU A 247 -9.98 -24.61 15.26
C GLU A 247 -9.40 -25.02 16.61
N ARG A 248 -8.56 -26.04 16.64
CA ARG A 248 -7.85 -26.43 17.85
C ARG A 248 -6.73 -25.44 18.19
N ALA A 249 -5.92 -25.07 17.20
CA ALA A 249 -4.83 -24.11 17.37
C ALA A 249 -5.37 -22.75 17.84
N ILE A 250 -6.45 -22.27 17.26
CA ILE A 250 -7.11 -21.02 17.66
C ILE A 250 -7.59 -21.11 19.11
N ARG A 251 -8.26 -22.19 19.51
CA ARG A 251 -8.70 -22.37 20.91
C ARG A 251 -7.53 -22.39 21.88
N ASP A 252 -6.44 -23.06 21.53
CA ASP A 252 -5.25 -23.14 22.37
C ASP A 252 -4.58 -21.76 22.52
N LEU A 253 -4.50 -20.97 21.44
CA LEU A 253 -4.00 -19.58 21.45
C LEU A 253 -4.88 -18.64 22.27
N THR A 254 -6.22 -18.73 22.11
CA THR A 254 -7.15 -17.86 22.86
C THR A 254 -7.27 -18.23 24.35
N ALA A 255 -7.02 -19.51 24.70
CA ALA A 255 -7.00 -19.96 26.08
C ALA A 255 -5.72 -19.54 26.84
N HIS A 256 -4.66 -19.19 26.12
CA HIS A 256 -3.36 -18.84 26.67
C HIS A 256 -2.82 -17.57 26.01
N PRO A 257 -3.43 -16.40 26.28
CA PRO A 257 -3.05 -15.14 25.62
C PRO A 257 -1.63 -14.66 25.99
N ASP A 258 -0.99 -15.25 26.98
CA ASP A 258 0.35 -14.91 27.47
C ASP A 258 1.46 -15.83 26.90
N LEU A 259 1.18 -16.67 25.92
CA LEU A 259 2.23 -17.43 25.21
C LEU A 259 3.07 -16.48 24.35
N PRO A 260 4.41 -16.56 24.46
CA PRO A 260 5.32 -15.68 23.72
C PRO A 260 5.26 -15.89 22.22
#